data_c277c42fcdd8eadc4d10157267e87b66
#
_entry.id   c277c42fcdd8eadc4d10157267e87b66
#
_cell.length_a   1.000
_cell.length_b   1.000
_cell.length_c   1.000
_cell.angle_alpha   90.00
_cell.angle_beta   90.00
_cell.angle_gamma   90.00
#
_symmetry.space_group_name_H-M   'P 1'
#
loop_
_entity.id
_entity.type
_entity.pdbx_description
1 polymer ?
#
loop_
_entity_poly.entity_id
_entity_poly.type
_entity_poly.pdbx_seq_one_letter_code
_entity_poly.pdbx_strand_id
1 'polypeptide(L)'
;MKNIVYLLIASIFASSCISQKEHAALQARHDQTKDELIAVKNSLTKCVLENEQCNSNLANLNRVIADLKNDKRKTLEYVDNLTVLSQGATDNIKETLAQLSKKDKYINRIRAAATKKDSLNLVVAFNLKKELQEGIDDEDIEINVEKTVVFISISDKLLFKSGSYTITEKAFPVLEKVATVINSQPDMDVMIEGHTDATPISNEIIADNWDLSTKRATSITRILQTEFAVEPSRLIAAGRSSYVPLAPNDTPANKSKNRRTKIIILPKIGQFFEMLETKAE
;
A
#
# COMPACT_ATOMS: atom_id res chain seq x y z
N MET A 1 44.88 61.11 -8.34
CA MET A 1 43.80 60.48 -9.10
C MET A 1 43.97 58.94 -9.30
N LYS A 2 45.20 58.46 -9.55
CA LYS A 2 45.47 57.02 -9.76
C LYS A 2 45.05 56.08 -8.54
N ASN A 3 45.30 56.54 -7.32
CA ASN A 3 45.04 55.71 -6.13
C ASN A 3 43.56 55.59 -5.78
N ILE A 4 42.72 56.53 -6.22
CA ILE A 4 41.25 56.42 -5.99
C ILE A 4 40.62 55.41 -6.94
N VAL A 5 41.17 55.29 -8.15
CA VAL A 5 40.69 54.28 -9.13
C VAL A 5 41.01 52.85 -8.67
N TYR A 6 42.20 52.63 -8.05
CA TYR A 6 42.49 51.29 -7.49
C TYR A 6 41.63 50.90 -6.28
N LEU A 7 41.25 51.87 -5.45
CA LEU A 7 40.33 51.67 -4.33
C LEU A 7 38.92 51.33 -4.81
N LEU A 8 38.44 51.99 -5.86
CA LEU A 8 37.14 51.71 -6.48
C LEU A 8 37.13 50.31 -7.17
N ILE A 9 38.20 49.95 -7.85
CA ILE A 9 38.33 48.61 -8.47
C ILE A 9 38.41 47.53 -7.40
N ALA A 10 39.11 47.74 -6.30
CA ALA A 10 39.17 46.77 -5.18
C ALA A 10 37.83 46.58 -4.46
N SER A 11 37.02 47.64 -4.34
CA SER A 11 35.68 47.53 -3.73
C SER A 11 34.69 46.78 -4.61
N ILE A 12 34.83 46.85 -5.94
CA ILE A 12 33.96 46.05 -6.87
C ILE A 12 34.30 44.57 -6.83
N PHE A 13 35.57 44.20 -6.63
CA PHE A 13 35.97 42.81 -6.47
C PHE A 13 35.54 42.21 -5.11
N ALA A 14 35.48 42.97 -4.04
CA ALA A 14 35.07 42.50 -2.72
C ALA A 14 33.56 42.24 -2.64
N SER A 15 32.72 42.97 -3.37
CA SER A 15 31.29 42.73 -3.42
C SER A 15 30.88 41.53 -4.29
N SER A 16 31.77 41.10 -5.20
CA SER A 16 31.52 39.95 -6.06
C SER A 16 31.57 38.60 -5.32
N CYS A 17 32.38 38.48 -4.26
CA CYS A 17 32.56 37.21 -3.56
C CYS A 17 31.37 36.85 -2.64
N ILE A 18 30.64 37.82 -2.09
CA ILE A 18 29.49 37.59 -1.25
C ILE A 18 28.29 37.11 -2.11
N SER A 19 28.13 37.71 -3.28
CA SER A 19 27.12 37.35 -4.27
C SER A 19 27.31 35.91 -4.82
N GLN A 20 28.51 35.41 -4.98
CA GLN A 20 28.76 34.06 -5.49
C GLN A 20 28.34 32.96 -4.52
N LYS A 21 28.54 33.14 -3.22
CA LYS A 21 28.08 32.15 -2.21
C LYS A 21 26.59 32.09 -2.10
N GLU A 22 25.92 33.23 -2.11
CA GLU A 22 24.45 33.26 -2.10
C GLU A 22 23.85 32.71 -3.38
N HIS A 23 24.46 33.03 -4.52
CA HIS A 23 24.04 32.49 -5.82
C HIS A 23 24.23 30.96 -5.87
N ALA A 24 25.37 30.45 -5.39
CA ALA A 24 25.61 29.01 -5.34
C ALA A 24 24.62 28.28 -4.38
N ALA A 25 24.33 28.89 -3.23
CA ALA A 25 23.34 28.33 -2.29
C ALA A 25 21.90 28.37 -2.86
N LEU A 26 21.55 29.44 -3.58
CA LEU A 26 20.29 29.57 -4.26
C LEU A 26 20.17 28.55 -5.40
N GLN A 27 21.27 28.39 -6.15
CA GLN A 27 21.34 27.40 -7.24
C GLN A 27 21.17 25.96 -6.72
N ALA A 28 21.85 25.62 -5.61
CA ALA A 28 21.69 24.30 -4.98
C ALA A 28 20.25 24.05 -4.50
N ARG A 29 19.59 25.04 -3.90
CA ARG A 29 18.17 24.96 -3.54
C ARG A 29 17.26 24.84 -4.75
N HIS A 30 17.55 25.59 -5.81
CA HIS A 30 16.81 25.52 -7.07
C HIS A 30 16.91 24.10 -7.67
N ASP A 31 18.13 23.55 -7.73
CA ASP A 31 18.35 22.21 -8.29
C ASP A 31 17.67 21.12 -7.44
N GLN A 32 17.75 21.22 -6.10
CA GLN A 32 17.02 20.33 -5.20
C GLN A 32 15.50 20.39 -5.42
N THR A 33 14.94 21.61 -5.47
CA THR A 33 13.48 21.78 -5.72
C THR A 33 13.08 21.26 -7.09
N LYS A 34 13.96 21.38 -8.08
CA LYS A 34 13.76 20.86 -9.43
C LYS A 34 13.74 19.32 -9.44
N ASP A 35 14.64 18.69 -8.70
CA ASP A 35 14.67 17.22 -8.58
C ASP A 35 13.42 16.69 -7.83
N GLU A 36 13.02 17.36 -6.75
CA GLU A 36 11.77 17.07 -6.05
C GLU A 36 10.56 17.24 -6.98
N LEU A 37 10.52 18.31 -7.77
CA LEU A 37 9.45 18.53 -8.75
C LEU A 37 9.41 17.44 -9.82
N ILE A 38 10.56 16.97 -10.29
CA ILE A 38 10.65 15.86 -11.26
C ILE A 38 10.13 14.57 -10.64
N ALA A 39 10.50 14.26 -9.39
CA ALA A 39 10.03 13.09 -8.68
C ALA A 39 8.50 13.08 -8.49
N VAL A 40 7.96 14.22 -8.04
CA VAL A 40 6.51 14.40 -7.90
C VAL A 40 5.79 14.30 -9.25
N LYS A 41 6.35 14.91 -10.30
CA LYS A 41 5.79 14.85 -11.64
C LYS A 41 5.75 13.40 -12.17
N ASN A 42 6.81 12.63 -11.94
CA ASN A 42 6.86 11.23 -12.34
C ASN A 42 5.84 10.38 -11.58
N SER A 43 5.69 10.61 -10.28
CA SER A 43 4.68 9.95 -9.45
C SER A 43 3.25 10.31 -9.89
N LEU A 44 3.01 11.57 -10.20
CA LEU A 44 1.75 12.04 -10.75
C LEU A 44 1.44 11.39 -12.10
N THR A 45 2.43 11.34 -12.99
CA THR A 45 2.28 10.71 -14.32
C THR A 45 1.93 9.23 -14.18
N LYS A 46 2.60 8.51 -13.26
CA LYS A 46 2.29 7.10 -12.96
C LYS A 46 0.85 6.95 -12.46
N CYS A 47 0.43 7.77 -11.52
CA CYS A 47 -0.92 7.75 -10.96
C CYS A 47 -1.99 8.07 -12.04
N VAL A 48 -1.70 9.01 -12.95
CA VAL A 48 -2.59 9.33 -14.07
C VAL A 48 -2.72 8.14 -15.01
N LEU A 49 -1.62 7.47 -15.37
CA LEU A 49 -1.64 6.29 -16.22
C LEU A 49 -2.41 5.12 -15.59
N GLU A 50 -2.21 4.88 -14.30
CA GLU A 50 -2.96 3.86 -13.54
C GLU A 50 -4.46 4.18 -13.49
N ASN A 51 -4.81 5.46 -13.32
CA ASN A 51 -6.20 5.93 -13.35
C ASN A 51 -6.83 5.79 -14.76
N GLU A 52 -6.08 6.13 -15.82
CA GLU A 52 -6.54 5.93 -17.20
C GLU A 52 -6.77 4.44 -17.50
N GLN A 53 -5.87 3.56 -17.03
CA GLN A 53 -6.03 2.12 -17.17
C GLN A 53 -7.21 1.58 -16.37
N CYS A 54 -7.43 2.08 -15.16
CA CYS A 54 -8.61 1.75 -14.37
C CYS A 54 -9.90 2.21 -15.06
N ASN A 55 -9.93 3.43 -15.58
CA ASN A 55 -11.06 3.95 -16.32
C ASN A 55 -11.33 3.17 -17.63
N SER A 56 -10.28 2.76 -18.33
CA SER A 56 -10.40 1.88 -19.50
C SER A 56 -11.00 0.52 -19.13
N ASN A 57 -10.56 -0.08 -18.03
CA ASN A 57 -11.12 -1.33 -17.52
C ASN A 57 -12.60 -1.18 -17.11
N LEU A 58 -12.93 -0.05 -16.45
CA LEU A 58 -14.32 0.28 -16.12
C LEU A 58 -15.18 0.46 -17.38
N ALA A 59 -14.66 1.12 -18.42
CA ALA A 59 -15.36 1.28 -19.68
C ALA A 59 -15.61 -0.07 -20.37
N ASN A 60 -14.61 -0.96 -20.36
CA ASN A 60 -14.76 -2.32 -20.90
C ASN A 60 -15.78 -3.16 -20.12
N LEU A 61 -15.73 -3.12 -18.78
CA LEU A 61 -16.72 -3.79 -17.95
C LEU A 61 -18.12 -3.25 -18.19
N ASN A 62 -18.27 -1.94 -18.34
CA ASN A 62 -19.57 -1.34 -18.66
C ASN A 62 -20.10 -1.75 -20.05
N ARG A 63 -19.21 -1.93 -21.05
CA ARG A 63 -19.62 -2.50 -22.35
C ARG A 63 -20.12 -3.93 -22.23
N VAL A 64 -19.35 -4.79 -21.55
CA VAL A 64 -19.77 -6.19 -21.32
C VAL A 64 -21.11 -6.25 -20.61
N ILE A 65 -21.35 -5.35 -19.66
CA ILE A 65 -22.64 -5.26 -18.97
C ILE A 65 -23.76 -4.79 -19.90
N ALA A 66 -23.47 -3.81 -20.77
CA ALA A 66 -24.45 -3.32 -21.75
C ALA A 66 -24.79 -4.41 -22.75
N ASP A 67 -23.81 -5.17 -23.22
CA ASP A 67 -24.00 -6.27 -24.16
C ASP A 67 -24.81 -7.41 -23.52
N LEU A 68 -24.46 -7.79 -22.28
CA LEU A 68 -25.23 -8.80 -21.52
C LEU A 68 -26.68 -8.35 -21.26
N LYS A 69 -26.90 -7.07 -20.96
CA LYS A 69 -28.25 -6.50 -20.83
C LYS A 69 -29.01 -6.53 -22.15
N ASN A 70 -28.34 -6.23 -23.25
CA ASN A 70 -28.95 -6.25 -24.58
C ASN A 70 -29.31 -7.70 -25.02
N ASP A 71 -28.40 -8.65 -24.76
CA ASP A 71 -28.65 -10.07 -25.05
C ASP A 71 -29.78 -10.63 -24.17
N LYS A 72 -29.84 -10.22 -22.90
CA LYS A 72 -30.96 -10.52 -22.03
C LYS A 72 -32.29 -9.99 -22.60
N ARG A 73 -32.28 -8.74 -23.10
CA ARG A 73 -33.45 -8.11 -23.71
C ARG A 73 -33.86 -8.84 -24.97
N LYS A 74 -32.93 -9.18 -25.89
CA LYS A 74 -33.20 -9.95 -27.08
C LYS A 74 -33.75 -11.34 -26.74
N THR A 75 -33.18 -12.01 -25.76
CA THR A 75 -33.68 -13.31 -25.32
C THR A 75 -35.09 -13.22 -24.80
N LEU A 76 -35.44 -12.14 -24.07
CA LEU A 76 -36.80 -11.88 -23.61
C LEU A 76 -37.75 -11.59 -24.78
N GLU A 77 -37.29 -10.82 -25.77
CA GLU A 77 -38.04 -10.50 -26.98
C GLU A 77 -38.32 -11.74 -27.86
N TYR A 78 -37.35 -12.66 -27.96
CA TYR A 78 -37.56 -13.97 -28.56
C TYR A 78 -38.55 -14.84 -27.81
N VAL A 79 -38.56 -14.73 -26.46
CA VAL A 79 -39.53 -15.46 -25.61
C VAL A 79 -40.92 -14.92 -25.80
N ASP A 80 -41.11 -13.62 -25.88
CA ASP A 80 -42.42 -12.99 -26.14
C ASP A 80 -42.99 -13.37 -27.55
N ASN A 81 -42.11 -13.55 -28.52
CA ASN A 81 -42.51 -13.96 -29.86
C ASN A 81 -42.77 -15.48 -30.00
N LEU A 82 -42.32 -16.29 -29.04
CA LEU A 82 -42.46 -17.72 -28.99
C LEU A 82 -43.70 -18.20 -28.19
N THR A 83 -44.70 -17.36 -28.04
CA THR A 83 -45.93 -17.62 -27.27
C THR A 83 -46.77 -18.81 -27.82
N VAL A 84 -46.23 -19.60 -28.73
CA VAL A 84 -46.93 -20.74 -29.36
C VAL A 84 -46.31 -22.10 -29.06
N LEU A 85 -45.26 -22.17 -28.25
CA LEU A 85 -44.59 -23.43 -27.97
C LEU A 85 -44.78 -23.86 -26.50
N SER A 86 -45.57 -24.89 -26.33
CA SER A 86 -45.66 -25.89 -25.24
C SER A 86 -45.34 -25.43 -23.79
N GLN A 87 -46.23 -25.70 -22.88
CA GLN A 87 -46.20 -25.46 -21.46
C GLN A 87 -44.84 -25.84 -20.78
N GLY A 88 -44.17 -26.88 -21.31
CA GLY A 88 -42.85 -27.30 -20.82
C GLY A 88 -41.70 -26.35 -21.16
N ALA A 89 -41.83 -25.61 -22.30
CA ALA A 89 -40.83 -24.55 -22.65
C ALA A 89 -40.98 -23.33 -21.75
N THR A 90 -42.21 -23.00 -21.36
CA THR A 90 -42.49 -21.87 -20.45
C THR A 90 -41.91 -22.06 -19.04
N ASP A 91 -41.92 -23.27 -18.52
CA ASP A 91 -41.39 -23.60 -17.20
C ASP A 91 -39.82 -23.53 -17.20
N ASN A 92 -39.19 -24.06 -18.25
CA ASN A 92 -37.73 -23.94 -18.43
C ASN A 92 -37.28 -22.48 -18.59
N ILE A 93 -38.08 -21.66 -19.24
CA ILE A 93 -37.78 -20.22 -19.41
C ILE A 93 -37.93 -19.47 -18.09
N LYS A 94 -38.99 -19.78 -17.30
CA LYS A 94 -39.15 -19.20 -15.95
C LYS A 94 -37.99 -19.57 -15.02
N GLU A 95 -37.55 -20.81 -15.08
CA GLU A 95 -36.40 -21.28 -14.31
C GLU A 95 -35.09 -20.53 -14.74
N THR A 96 -34.86 -20.40 -16.03
CA THR A 96 -33.70 -19.65 -16.56
C THR A 96 -33.73 -18.18 -16.16
N LEU A 97 -34.91 -17.53 -16.21
CA LEU A 97 -35.08 -16.16 -15.75
C LEU A 97 -34.87 -16.01 -14.25
N ALA A 98 -35.33 -16.98 -13.44
CA ALA A 98 -35.06 -16.99 -12.00
C ALA A 98 -33.55 -17.16 -11.70
N GLN A 99 -32.85 -18.00 -12.45
CA GLN A 99 -31.39 -18.18 -12.35
C GLN A 99 -30.63 -16.91 -12.78
N LEU A 100 -31.04 -16.23 -13.86
CA LEU A 100 -30.48 -14.96 -14.30
C LEU A 100 -30.65 -13.86 -13.24
N SER A 101 -31.85 -13.77 -12.65
CA SER A 101 -32.12 -12.82 -11.57
C SER A 101 -31.25 -13.08 -10.32
N LYS A 102 -31.04 -14.37 -9.98
CA LYS A 102 -30.11 -14.74 -8.90
C LYS A 102 -28.67 -14.33 -9.20
N LYS A 103 -28.20 -14.56 -10.45
CA LYS A 103 -26.87 -14.16 -10.90
C LYS A 103 -26.69 -12.64 -10.90
N ASP A 104 -27.68 -11.87 -11.33
CA ASP A 104 -27.64 -10.40 -11.29
C ASP A 104 -27.51 -9.89 -9.83
N LYS A 105 -28.30 -10.45 -8.91
CA LYS A 105 -28.18 -10.13 -7.48
C LYS A 105 -26.80 -10.47 -6.93
N TYR A 106 -26.26 -11.63 -7.31
CA TYR A 106 -24.91 -12.05 -6.89
C TYR A 106 -23.83 -11.11 -7.40
N ILE A 107 -23.86 -10.74 -8.68
CA ILE A 107 -22.90 -9.78 -9.29
C ILE A 107 -22.97 -8.41 -8.59
N ASN A 108 -24.18 -7.91 -8.30
CA ASN A 108 -24.35 -6.64 -7.62
C ASN A 108 -23.82 -6.67 -6.17
N ARG A 109 -23.96 -7.80 -5.48
CA ARG A 109 -23.38 -8.01 -4.15
C ARG A 109 -21.85 -8.01 -4.17
N ILE A 110 -21.24 -8.75 -5.14
CA ILE A 110 -19.78 -8.74 -5.32
C ILE A 110 -19.26 -7.32 -5.56
N ARG A 111 -19.94 -6.55 -6.41
CA ARG A 111 -19.56 -5.15 -6.69
C ARG A 111 -19.63 -4.29 -5.45
N ALA A 112 -20.73 -4.35 -4.71
CA ALA A 112 -20.89 -3.58 -3.49
C ALA A 112 -19.84 -3.95 -2.43
N ALA A 113 -19.52 -5.24 -2.30
CA ALA A 113 -18.47 -5.71 -1.40
C ALA A 113 -17.08 -5.22 -1.83
N ALA A 114 -16.75 -5.28 -3.12
CA ALA A 114 -15.49 -4.79 -3.65
C ALA A 114 -15.33 -3.27 -3.42
N THR A 115 -16.36 -2.47 -3.75
CA THR A 115 -16.33 -1.01 -3.55
C THR A 115 -16.17 -0.65 -2.07
N LYS A 116 -16.86 -1.34 -1.16
CA LYS A 116 -16.74 -1.11 0.28
C LYS A 116 -15.32 -1.43 0.77
N LYS A 117 -14.75 -2.53 0.30
CA LYS A 117 -13.38 -2.95 0.63
C LYS A 117 -12.35 -1.92 0.17
N ASP A 118 -12.44 -1.43 -1.06
CA ASP A 118 -11.51 -0.44 -1.61
C ASP A 118 -11.59 0.89 -0.85
N SER A 119 -12.80 1.32 -0.49
CA SER A 119 -13.01 2.53 0.31
C SER A 119 -12.40 2.42 1.72
N LEU A 120 -12.54 1.27 2.38
CA LEU A 120 -11.96 1.04 3.71
C LEU A 120 -10.43 1.10 3.68
N ASN A 121 -9.81 0.49 2.70
CA ASN A 121 -8.34 0.51 2.56
C ASN A 121 -7.80 1.93 2.32
N LEU A 122 -8.50 2.74 1.53
CA LEU A 122 -8.12 4.13 1.31
C LEU A 122 -8.21 4.96 2.59
N VAL A 123 -9.26 4.77 3.39
CA VAL A 123 -9.43 5.43 4.69
C VAL A 123 -8.33 5.01 5.67
N VAL A 124 -8.00 3.72 5.73
CA VAL A 124 -6.90 3.20 6.57
C VAL A 124 -5.57 3.83 6.16
N ALA A 125 -5.26 3.85 4.87
CA ALA A 125 -4.02 4.44 4.37
C ALA A 125 -3.93 5.95 4.65
N PHE A 126 -5.03 6.67 4.50
CA PHE A 126 -5.11 8.09 4.81
C PHE A 126 -4.88 8.36 6.30
N ASN A 127 -5.55 7.60 7.17
CA ASN A 127 -5.38 7.72 8.61
C ASN A 127 -3.95 7.39 9.05
N LEU A 128 -3.36 6.31 8.52
CA LEU A 128 -1.97 5.96 8.77
C LEU A 128 -1.01 7.06 8.33
N LYS A 129 -1.20 7.60 7.12
CA LYS A 129 -0.36 8.68 6.62
C LYS A 129 -0.46 9.92 7.49
N LYS A 130 -1.66 10.28 7.94
CA LYS A 130 -1.90 11.41 8.83
C LYS A 130 -1.21 11.20 10.19
N GLU A 131 -1.41 10.05 10.83
CA GLU A 131 -0.84 9.75 12.16
C GLU A 131 0.70 9.64 12.13
N LEU A 132 1.27 9.13 11.03
CA LEU A 132 2.72 8.94 10.91
C LEU A 132 3.45 10.21 10.44
N GLN A 133 2.79 11.16 9.77
CA GLN A 133 3.41 12.42 9.34
C GLN A 133 3.79 13.36 10.50
N GLU A 134 3.20 13.20 11.69
CA GLU A 134 3.52 14.02 12.85
C GLU A 134 4.71 13.42 13.62
N GLY A 135 5.93 13.83 13.28
CA GLY A 135 7.12 13.64 14.14
C GLY A 135 7.98 12.41 13.87
N ILE A 136 7.96 11.85 12.67
CA ILE A 136 8.84 10.75 12.23
C ILE A 136 9.53 11.15 10.93
N ASP A 137 10.87 10.94 10.85
CA ASP A 137 11.62 11.13 9.61
C ASP A 137 11.07 10.21 8.51
N ASP A 138 10.61 10.81 7.41
CA ASP A 138 9.95 10.13 6.28
C ASP A 138 10.81 9.06 5.58
N GLU A 139 12.14 9.08 5.78
CA GLU A 139 13.07 8.16 5.10
C GLU A 139 12.99 6.70 5.61
N ASP A 140 12.48 6.47 6.80
CA ASP A 140 12.48 5.16 7.46
C ASP A 140 11.14 4.44 7.40
N ILE A 141 10.07 5.12 6.94
CA ILE A 141 8.71 4.57 6.88
C ILE A 141 8.07 4.89 5.53
N GLU A 142 7.65 3.85 4.84
CA GLU A 142 6.94 3.96 3.56
C GLU A 142 5.56 3.34 3.67
N ILE A 143 4.51 4.08 3.26
CA ILE A 143 3.13 3.59 3.23
C ILE A 143 2.68 3.48 1.79
N ASN A 144 2.37 2.26 1.37
CA ASN A 144 1.88 1.94 0.04
C ASN A 144 0.52 1.25 0.10
N VAL A 145 -0.35 1.59 -0.84
CA VAL A 145 -1.63 0.89 -1.05
C VAL A 145 -1.56 0.18 -2.38
N GLU A 146 -1.60 -1.14 -2.34
CA GLU A 146 -1.65 -1.96 -3.54
C GLU A 146 -2.97 -2.74 -3.56
N LYS A 147 -3.79 -2.47 -4.58
CA LYS A 147 -5.10 -3.09 -4.74
C LYS A 147 -5.98 -2.92 -3.50
N THR A 148 -6.05 -3.93 -2.65
CA THR A 148 -6.93 -3.99 -1.48
C THR A 148 -6.18 -4.19 -0.18
N VAL A 149 -4.88 -3.90 -0.16
CA VAL A 149 -4.00 -4.14 0.98
C VAL A 149 -3.17 -2.89 1.26
N VAL A 150 -3.07 -2.52 2.51
CA VAL A 150 -2.20 -1.43 2.96
C VAL A 150 -0.90 -2.02 3.48
N PHE A 151 0.20 -1.53 2.93
CA PHE A 151 1.55 -1.93 3.32
C PHE A 151 2.25 -0.78 4.03
N ILE A 152 2.81 -1.04 5.18
CA ILE A 152 3.68 -0.13 5.92
C ILE A 152 5.04 -0.79 5.97
N SER A 153 6.02 -0.25 5.25
CA SER A 153 7.41 -0.70 5.29
C SER A 153 8.20 0.15 6.26
N ILE A 154 8.82 -0.46 7.25
CA ILE A 154 9.62 0.21 8.27
C ILE A 154 11.04 -0.33 8.19
N SER A 155 12.02 0.59 8.13
CA SER A 155 13.44 0.23 8.11
C SER A 155 13.86 -0.46 9.41
N ASP A 156 14.62 -1.55 9.29
CA ASP A 156 15.12 -2.31 10.43
C ASP A 156 16.02 -1.49 11.38
N LYS A 157 16.73 -0.49 10.85
CA LYS A 157 17.58 0.39 11.69
C LYS A 157 16.79 1.18 12.74
N LEU A 158 15.49 1.46 12.45
CA LEU A 158 14.58 2.11 13.38
C LEU A 158 14.03 1.10 14.39
N LEU A 159 13.71 -0.11 13.95
CA LEU A 159 13.01 -1.11 14.75
C LEU A 159 13.93 -1.93 15.66
N PHE A 160 15.13 -2.30 15.19
CA PHE A 160 15.96 -3.32 15.85
C PHE A 160 17.40 -2.88 16.06
N LYS A 161 18.02 -3.43 17.11
CA LYS A 161 19.48 -3.39 17.25
C LYS A 161 20.11 -4.24 16.12
N SER A 162 21.30 -3.83 15.65
CA SER A 162 22.02 -4.52 14.57
C SER A 162 22.19 -6.01 14.85
N GLY A 163 21.86 -6.85 13.86
CA GLY A 163 21.98 -8.30 13.98
C GLY A 163 21.08 -8.95 15.04
N SER A 164 20.09 -8.23 15.55
CA SER A 164 19.22 -8.68 16.64
C SER A 164 17.74 -8.58 16.26
N TYR A 165 16.89 -9.24 17.04
CA TYR A 165 15.43 -9.10 17.05
C TYR A 165 14.92 -8.28 18.26
N THR A 166 15.84 -7.68 19.03
CA THR A 166 15.50 -6.81 20.15
C THR A 166 15.04 -5.46 19.65
N ILE A 167 13.85 -5.05 20.04
CA ILE A 167 13.23 -3.79 19.65
C ILE A 167 13.97 -2.61 20.31
N THR A 168 14.12 -1.51 19.59
CA THR A 168 14.69 -0.25 20.08
C THR A 168 13.63 0.61 20.75
N GLU A 169 14.03 1.49 21.65
CA GLU A 169 13.11 2.48 22.25
C GLU A 169 12.50 3.42 21.21
N LYS A 170 13.24 3.71 20.13
CA LYS A 170 12.77 4.55 19.02
C LYS A 170 11.63 3.92 18.21
N ALA A 171 11.48 2.60 18.27
CA ALA A 171 10.43 1.89 17.57
C ALA A 171 9.05 2.08 18.23
N PHE A 172 8.99 2.30 19.54
CA PHE A 172 7.73 2.35 20.29
C PHE A 172 6.78 3.44 19.81
N PRO A 173 7.19 4.71 19.61
CA PRO A 173 6.28 5.75 19.11
C PRO A 173 5.71 5.43 17.73
N VAL A 174 6.48 4.74 16.87
CA VAL A 174 6.03 4.33 15.54
C VAL A 174 5.01 3.21 15.64
N LEU A 175 5.33 2.18 16.45
CA LEU A 175 4.44 1.04 16.66
C LEU A 175 3.14 1.45 17.36
N GLU A 176 3.17 2.42 18.26
CA GLU A 176 1.99 3.01 18.93
C GLU A 176 1.03 3.64 17.89
N LYS A 177 1.57 4.48 17.00
CA LYS A 177 0.77 5.10 15.94
C LYS A 177 0.15 4.07 14.99
N VAL A 178 0.93 3.07 14.59
CA VAL A 178 0.45 1.96 13.77
C VAL A 178 -0.65 1.18 14.51
N ALA A 179 -0.44 0.88 15.80
CA ALA A 179 -1.41 0.17 16.63
C ALA A 179 -2.72 0.96 16.81
N THR A 180 -2.65 2.29 16.94
CA THR A 180 -3.82 3.18 17.02
C THR A 180 -4.71 3.01 15.80
N VAL A 181 -4.10 3.01 14.61
CA VAL A 181 -4.85 2.81 13.36
C VAL A 181 -5.38 1.37 13.25
N ILE A 182 -4.58 0.37 13.60
CA ILE A 182 -5.02 -1.04 13.62
C ILE A 182 -6.23 -1.22 14.54
N ASN A 183 -6.20 -0.63 15.74
CA ASN A 183 -7.28 -0.73 16.72
C ASN A 183 -8.54 0.02 16.29
N SER A 184 -8.42 1.07 15.48
CA SER A 184 -9.57 1.76 14.88
C SER A 184 -10.29 0.94 13.81
N GLN A 185 -9.70 -0.18 13.37
CA GLN A 185 -10.22 -1.04 12.29
C GLN A 185 -10.31 -2.50 12.76
N PRO A 186 -11.31 -2.86 13.60
CA PRO A 186 -11.40 -4.19 14.22
C PRO A 186 -11.66 -5.32 13.20
N ASP A 187 -12.16 -4.98 12.03
CA ASP A 187 -12.51 -5.94 10.96
C ASP A 187 -11.32 -6.30 10.05
N MET A 188 -10.10 -5.88 10.39
CA MET A 188 -8.91 -6.17 9.62
C MET A 188 -7.94 -7.05 10.39
N ASP A 189 -7.28 -7.98 9.70
CA ASP A 189 -6.16 -8.76 10.20
C ASP A 189 -4.85 -8.04 9.87
N VAL A 190 -3.80 -8.31 10.63
CA VAL A 190 -2.50 -7.67 10.48
C VAL A 190 -1.42 -8.72 10.41
N MET A 191 -0.69 -8.72 9.31
CA MET A 191 0.48 -9.58 9.14
C MET A 191 1.77 -8.75 9.25
N ILE A 192 2.65 -9.16 10.14
CA ILE A 192 3.97 -8.60 10.32
C ILE A 192 4.96 -9.49 9.56
N GLU A 193 5.58 -8.97 8.52
CA GLU A 193 6.47 -9.71 7.64
C GLU A 193 7.89 -9.16 7.74
N GLY A 194 8.83 -9.95 8.29
CA GLY A 194 10.24 -9.60 8.40
C GLY A 194 11.05 -9.97 7.16
N HIS A 195 11.93 -9.07 6.73
CA HIS A 195 12.87 -9.27 5.62
C HIS A 195 14.29 -8.96 6.06
N THR A 196 15.26 -9.70 5.52
CA THR A 196 16.69 -9.45 5.72
C THR A 196 17.37 -9.13 4.39
N ASP A 197 18.59 -8.67 4.45
CA ASP A 197 19.51 -8.71 3.30
C ASP A 197 20.09 -10.12 3.14
N ALA A 198 20.91 -10.33 2.10
CA ALA A 198 21.55 -11.60 1.82
C ALA A 198 22.82 -11.87 2.67
N THR A 199 23.16 -11.00 3.63
CA THR A 199 24.29 -11.22 4.51
C THR A 199 23.99 -12.39 5.46
N PRO A 200 24.78 -13.46 5.47
CA PRO A 200 24.56 -14.59 6.37
C PRO A 200 24.65 -14.17 7.84
N ILE A 201 23.77 -14.72 8.66
CA ILE A 201 23.80 -14.58 10.11
C ILE A 201 23.65 -15.96 10.73
N SER A 202 24.44 -16.23 11.76
CA SER A 202 24.28 -17.40 12.61
C SER A 202 24.89 -17.13 13.98
N ASN A 203 24.17 -17.49 15.03
CA ASN A 203 24.63 -17.48 16.43
C ASN A 203 23.87 -18.54 17.22
N GLU A 204 24.06 -18.59 18.53
CA GLU A 204 23.43 -19.59 19.42
C GLU A 204 21.89 -19.60 19.37
N ILE A 205 21.26 -18.47 19.01
CA ILE A 205 19.80 -18.28 19.06
C ILE A 205 19.19 -18.19 17.66
N ILE A 206 19.98 -17.73 16.67
CA ILE A 206 19.57 -17.46 15.30
C ILE A 206 20.37 -18.39 14.40
N ALA A 207 19.70 -19.35 13.76
CA ALA A 207 20.37 -20.30 12.86
C ALA A 207 20.70 -19.63 11.51
N ASP A 208 19.81 -18.82 10.98
CA ASP A 208 19.92 -18.18 9.66
C ASP A 208 19.01 -16.94 9.52
N ASN A 209 18.90 -16.42 8.30
CA ASN A 209 18.05 -15.30 7.97
C ASN A 209 16.54 -15.62 8.06
N TRP A 210 16.12 -16.87 7.96
CA TRP A 210 14.74 -17.29 8.21
C TRP A 210 14.39 -17.09 9.68
N ASP A 211 15.26 -17.57 10.57
CA ASP A 211 15.11 -17.39 12.01
C ASP A 211 15.08 -15.90 12.38
N LEU A 212 16.04 -15.11 11.86
CA LEU A 212 16.12 -13.68 12.17
C LEU A 212 14.85 -12.95 11.74
N SER A 213 14.41 -13.16 10.50
CA SER A 213 13.24 -12.48 9.96
C SER A 213 11.96 -12.84 10.71
N THR A 214 11.78 -14.12 11.06
CA THR A 214 10.63 -14.61 11.82
C THR A 214 10.65 -14.12 13.27
N LYS A 215 11.80 -14.15 13.95
CA LYS A 215 11.94 -13.64 15.31
C LYS A 215 11.69 -12.14 15.40
N ARG A 216 12.12 -11.37 14.40
CA ARG A 216 11.83 -9.93 14.29
C ARG A 216 10.34 -9.67 14.15
N ALA A 217 9.67 -10.37 13.24
CA ALA A 217 8.22 -10.29 13.09
C ALA A 217 7.49 -10.63 14.40
N THR A 218 7.90 -11.71 15.06
CA THR A 218 7.31 -12.14 16.36
C THR A 218 7.54 -11.12 17.45
N SER A 219 8.72 -10.45 17.51
CA SER A 219 8.99 -9.42 18.51
C SER A 219 8.04 -8.23 18.38
N ILE A 220 7.80 -7.76 17.15
CA ILE A 220 6.82 -6.69 16.90
C ILE A 220 5.41 -7.15 17.24
N THR A 221 5.03 -8.36 16.82
CA THR A 221 3.72 -8.95 17.14
C THR A 221 3.44 -8.94 18.63
N ARG A 222 4.42 -9.34 19.46
CA ARG A 222 4.30 -9.33 20.91
C ARG A 222 4.10 -7.91 21.48
N ILE A 223 4.86 -6.92 21.01
CA ILE A 223 4.70 -5.54 21.45
C ILE A 223 3.33 -4.99 21.07
N LEU A 224 2.86 -5.25 19.84
CA LEU A 224 1.51 -4.84 19.44
C LEU A 224 0.44 -5.44 20.34
N GLN A 225 0.62 -6.69 20.75
CA GLN A 225 -0.29 -7.37 21.69
C GLN A 225 -0.19 -6.84 23.10
N THR A 226 1.04 -6.79 23.68
CA THR A 226 1.22 -6.56 25.13
C THR A 226 1.20 -5.09 25.51
N GLU A 227 1.79 -4.23 24.70
CA GLU A 227 1.92 -2.80 25.00
C GLU A 227 0.77 -1.97 24.40
N PHE A 228 0.27 -2.38 23.23
CA PHE A 228 -0.72 -1.60 22.50
C PHE A 228 -2.09 -2.27 22.36
N ALA A 229 -2.30 -3.36 23.09
CA ALA A 229 -3.59 -4.06 23.20
C ALA A 229 -4.24 -4.43 21.84
N VAL A 230 -3.43 -4.74 20.83
CA VAL A 230 -3.96 -5.27 19.57
C VAL A 230 -4.41 -6.72 19.80
N GLU A 231 -5.64 -7.03 19.35
CA GLU A 231 -6.26 -8.36 19.53
C GLU A 231 -5.39 -9.46 18.91
N PRO A 232 -4.91 -10.46 19.70
CA PRO A 232 -3.97 -11.48 19.22
C PRO A 232 -4.49 -12.32 18.06
N SER A 233 -5.80 -12.59 18.02
CA SER A 233 -6.44 -13.38 16.96
C SER A 233 -6.32 -12.74 15.58
N ARG A 234 -5.99 -11.45 15.52
CA ARG A 234 -5.80 -10.67 14.29
C ARG A 234 -4.34 -10.58 13.85
N LEU A 235 -3.40 -11.05 14.66
CA LEU A 235 -1.97 -10.87 14.43
C LEU A 235 -1.35 -12.11 13.80
N ILE A 236 -0.60 -11.92 12.73
CA ILE A 236 0.16 -12.96 12.03
C ILE A 236 1.61 -12.53 11.96
N ALA A 237 2.53 -13.36 12.44
CA ALA A 237 3.97 -13.14 12.29
C ALA A 237 4.53 -14.03 11.18
N ALA A 238 5.26 -13.44 10.22
CA ALA A 238 5.84 -14.13 9.09
C ALA A 238 7.30 -13.70 8.85
N GLY A 239 8.13 -14.62 8.34
CA GLY A 239 9.49 -14.34 7.90
C GLY A 239 9.65 -14.61 6.41
N ARG A 240 10.45 -13.80 5.72
CA ARG A 240 10.75 -13.94 4.29
C ARG A 240 12.23 -14.13 4.00
N SER A 241 13.07 -14.16 5.06
CA SER A 241 14.51 -14.23 4.88
C SER A 241 15.00 -13.13 3.91
N SER A 242 15.92 -13.44 3.03
CA SER A 242 16.46 -12.55 1.99
C SER A 242 15.88 -12.77 0.60
N TYR A 243 14.82 -13.57 0.46
CA TYR A 243 14.33 -14.05 -0.85
C TYR A 243 13.38 -13.11 -1.56
N VAL A 244 12.96 -12.00 -0.92
CA VAL A 244 12.11 -10.98 -1.54
C VAL A 244 12.78 -9.59 -1.41
N PRO A 245 13.91 -9.37 -2.09
CA PRO A 245 14.65 -8.12 -1.98
C PRO A 245 13.91 -6.99 -2.74
N LEU A 246 14.02 -5.75 -2.23
CA LEU A 246 13.58 -4.53 -2.93
C LEU A 246 14.64 -4.01 -3.89
N ALA A 247 15.91 -4.28 -3.60
CA ALA A 247 17.06 -3.86 -4.40
C ALA A 247 18.11 -4.98 -4.43
N PRO A 248 19.02 -5.01 -5.42
CA PRO A 248 20.15 -5.93 -5.44
C PRO A 248 20.96 -5.86 -4.13
N ASN A 249 21.43 -7.01 -3.65
CA ASN A 249 22.23 -7.09 -2.41
C ASN A 249 23.72 -6.77 -2.62
N ASP A 250 24.04 -5.83 -3.48
CA ASP A 250 25.39 -5.47 -3.97
C ASP A 250 26.05 -4.34 -3.18
N THR A 251 25.27 -3.38 -2.67
CA THR A 251 25.78 -2.23 -1.92
C THR A 251 25.21 -2.19 -0.49
N PRO A 252 25.92 -1.54 0.46
CA PRO A 252 25.39 -1.33 1.81
C PRO A 252 24.04 -0.60 1.84
N ALA A 253 23.85 0.37 0.92
CA ALA A 253 22.61 1.13 0.79
C ALA A 253 21.45 0.25 0.33
N ASN A 254 21.67 -0.62 -0.67
CA ASN A 254 20.68 -1.57 -1.16
C ASN A 254 20.34 -2.63 -0.13
N LYS A 255 21.35 -3.17 0.58
CA LYS A 255 21.15 -4.08 1.70
C LYS A 255 20.31 -3.44 2.80
N SER A 256 20.52 -2.15 3.10
CA SER A 256 19.71 -1.42 4.09
C SER A 256 18.23 -1.34 3.68
N LYS A 257 17.92 -1.15 2.41
CA LYS A 257 16.54 -1.17 1.89
C LYS A 257 15.89 -2.55 2.01
N ASN A 258 16.68 -3.61 1.86
CA ASN A 258 16.19 -4.98 1.97
C ASN A 258 15.88 -5.36 3.43
N ARG A 259 16.67 -4.85 4.39
CA ARG A 259 16.41 -5.03 5.83
C ARG A 259 15.24 -4.15 6.27
N ARG A 260 14.06 -4.70 6.27
CA ARG A 260 12.82 -4.01 6.60
C ARG A 260 11.82 -4.95 7.24
N THR A 261 10.86 -4.38 7.91
CA THR A 261 9.64 -5.07 8.32
C THR A 261 8.45 -4.45 7.61
N LYS A 262 7.62 -5.28 6.99
CA LYS A 262 6.35 -4.88 6.40
C LYS A 262 5.22 -5.21 7.36
N ILE A 263 4.41 -4.23 7.71
CA ILE A 263 3.14 -4.44 8.39
C ILE A 263 2.05 -4.34 7.32
N ILE A 264 1.32 -5.42 7.16
CA ILE A 264 0.35 -5.62 6.09
C ILE A 264 -1.03 -5.69 6.72
N ILE A 265 -1.89 -4.73 6.40
CA ILE A 265 -3.26 -4.68 6.90
C ILE A 265 -4.16 -5.33 5.86
N LEU A 266 -4.76 -6.44 6.27
CA LEU A 266 -5.53 -7.35 5.43
C LEU A 266 -7.01 -7.31 5.84
N PRO A 267 -7.96 -7.13 4.93
CA PRO A 267 -9.37 -7.32 5.25
C PRO A 267 -9.63 -8.79 5.57
N LYS A 268 -10.46 -9.06 6.57
CA LYS A 268 -10.88 -10.43 6.92
C LYS A 268 -11.61 -11.07 5.74
N ILE A 269 -10.98 -12.06 5.13
CA ILE A 269 -11.52 -12.79 3.97
C ILE A 269 -12.83 -13.49 4.32
N GLY A 270 -12.99 -13.98 5.56
CA GLY A 270 -14.22 -14.62 6.04
C GLY A 270 -15.45 -13.74 5.88
N GLN A 271 -15.39 -12.48 6.25
CA GLN A 271 -16.50 -11.53 6.09
C GLN A 271 -16.88 -11.31 4.61
N PHE A 272 -15.91 -11.38 3.72
CA PHE A 272 -16.18 -11.32 2.28
C PHE A 272 -17.00 -12.54 1.83
N PHE A 273 -16.65 -13.73 2.28
CA PHE A 273 -17.41 -14.94 1.97
C PHE A 273 -18.79 -14.95 2.64
N GLU A 274 -18.91 -14.49 3.88
CA GLU A 274 -20.20 -14.35 4.56
C GLU A 274 -21.16 -13.40 3.81
N MET A 275 -20.64 -12.29 3.24
CA MET A 275 -21.45 -11.40 2.39
C MET A 275 -21.91 -12.08 1.09
N LEU A 276 -21.19 -13.10 0.63
CA LEU A 276 -21.54 -13.87 -0.57
C LEU A 276 -22.47 -15.05 -0.24
N GLU A 277 -22.35 -15.62 0.95
CA GLU A 277 -23.07 -16.82 1.42
C GLU A 277 -24.44 -16.52 2.00
N THR A 278 -24.90 -15.25 2.12
CA THR A 278 -26.20 -14.98 2.69
C THR A 278 -27.25 -15.88 2.09
N LYS A 279 -27.66 -16.83 2.93
CA LYS A 279 -28.74 -17.79 2.91
C LYS A 279 -29.58 -17.74 1.63
N ALA A 280 -29.50 -18.84 0.89
CA ALA A 280 -30.57 -19.28 0.02
C ALA A 280 -31.80 -19.58 0.94
N GLU A 281 -32.65 -18.61 1.16
CA GLU A 281 -34.06 -18.77 1.51
C GLU A 281 -34.89 -18.62 0.26
#